data_62f20efea99ffa82dd1cb06196c4c956
#
_entry.id   62f20efea99ffa82dd1cb06196c4c956
#
_cell.length_a   1.000
_cell.length_b   1.000
_cell.length_c   1.000
_cell.angle_alpha   90.00
_cell.angle_beta   90.00
_cell.angle_gamma   90.00
#
_symmetry.space_group_name_H-M   'P 1'
#
loop_
_entity.id
_entity.type
_entity.pdbx_description
1 polymer ?
#
loop_
_entity_poly.entity_id
_entity_poly.type
_entity_poly.pdbx_seq_one_letter_code
_entity_poly.pdbx_strand_id
1 'polypeptide(L)'
;RPFERLVEKIIILDEHIIMQGKKVYFLSDAHLGAKLLKDNREREIMLVEFLQSIRPDCSELYLLGDMFDFWFEYKYVIPKGHVRFLGELANFTDQGIKVHFFTGNHDIWAFDYLAKECGVILHTSILETSINGKSFLIGHGDGLDPNDKGYLFLRNAFHNRFLQRCFRFIHPDWGIALANKWSSHSRLKGNGQI
;
A
#
# COMPACT_ATOMS: atom_id res chain seq x y z
N ARG A 1 -5.80 -22.02 1.21
CA ARG A 1 -7.00 -21.16 1.29
C ARG A 1 -6.55 -19.73 1.07
N PRO A 2 -7.27 -18.87 0.31
CA PRO A 2 -6.80 -17.50 -0.03
C PRO A 2 -6.54 -16.63 1.20
N PHE A 3 -7.25 -16.85 2.27
CA PHE A 3 -7.16 -16.14 3.54
C PHE A 3 -5.82 -16.36 4.25
N GLU A 4 -5.29 -17.56 4.23
CA GLU A 4 -4.03 -17.88 4.92
C GLU A 4 -2.84 -17.11 4.30
N ARG A 5 -2.81 -16.92 2.97
CA ARG A 5 -1.75 -16.16 2.29
C ARG A 5 -1.82 -14.65 2.52
N LEU A 6 -3.01 -14.09 2.79
CA LEU A 6 -3.14 -12.68 3.16
C LEU A 6 -2.68 -12.46 4.61
N VAL A 7 -3.00 -13.44 5.47
CA VAL A 7 -2.64 -13.41 6.90
C VAL A 7 -1.15 -13.66 7.14
N GLU A 8 -0.48 -14.43 6.27
CA GLU A 8 0.98 -14.69 6.37
C GLU A 8 1.85 -13.42 6.24
N LYS A 9 1.29 -12.33 5.67
CA LYS A 9 1.98 -11.04 5.54
C LYS A 9 1.58 -10.03 6.62
N ILE A 10 0.82 -10.44 7.62
CA ILE A 10 0.47 -9.62 8.78
C ILE A 10 1.49 -9.92 9.89
N ILE A 11 2.39 -9.00 10.12
CA ILE A 11 3.29 -9.06 11.28
C ILE A 11 2.59 -8.40 12.45
N ILE A 12 2.07 -9.21 13.37
CA ILE A 12 1.59 -8.74 14.66
C ILE A 12 2.80 -8.74 15.59
N LEU A 13 3.28 -7.56 15.94
CA LEU A 13 4.27 -7.43 17.01
C LEU A 13 3.52 -7.58 18.34
N ASP A 14 3.39 -8.82 18.80
CA ASP A 14 2.79 -9.13 20.08
C ASP A 14 3.84 -9.07 21.22
N GLU A 15 3.36 -8.60 22.32
CA GLU A 15 3.72 -8.91 23.71
C GLU A 15 4.50 -7.93 24.57
N HIS A 16 5.08 -6.84 24.18
CA HIS A 16 5.68 -6.02 25.26
C HIS A 16 5.54 -4.51 25.11
N ILE A 17 4.49 -4.07 24.46
CA ILE A 17 4.34 -2.65 24.20
C ILE A 17 2.92 -2.18 24.51
N ILE A 18 2.63 -2.23 25.78
CA ILE A 18 1.36 -1.73 26.29
C ILE A 18 1.59 -0.34 26.86
N MET A 19 1.48 0.68 26.01
CA MET A 19 0.97 1.96 26.47
C MET A 19 -0.56 1.84 26.48
N GLN A 20 -1.14 1.50 27.63
CA GLN A 20 -2.58 1.41 27.86
C GLN A 20 -3.36 0.34 27.06
N GLY A 21 -2.77 -0.82 26.77
CA GLY A 21 -3.47 -1.92 26.09
C GLY A 21 -3.62 -1.77 24.58
N LYS A 22 -3.03 -0.76 23.95
CA LYS A 22 -3.10 -0.55 22.50
C LYS A 22 -1.90 -1.14 21.77
N LYS A 23 -2.12 -1.66 20.55
CA LYS A 23 -1.15 -2.33 19.70
C LYS A 23 -0.77 -1.49 18.49
N VAL A 24 0.42 -1.74 17.94
CA VAL A 24 0.86 -1.22 16.64
C VAL A 24 0.72 -2.33 15.61
N TYR A 25 0.07 -2.04 14.49
CA TYR A 25 -0.17 -3.02 13.43
C TYR A 25 0.58 -2.67 12.16
N PHE A 26 1.06 -3.71 11.46
CA PHE A 26 1.77 -3.59 10.19
C PHE A 26 1.09 -4.48 9.15
N LEU A 27 0.80 -3.92 7.98
CA LEU A 27 0.23 -4.61 6.82
C LEU A 27 1.01 -4.25 5.57
N SER A 28 1.10 -5.18 4.62
CA SER A 28 1.64 -4.92 3.29
C SER A 28 0.97 -5.77 2.21
N ASP A 29 1.20 -5.42 0.95
CA ASP A 29 0.93 -6.26 -0.23
C ASP A 29 -0.53 -6.76 -0.34
N ALA A 30 -1.49 -5.93 -0.02
CA ALA A 30 -2.91 -6.28 -0.19
C ALA A 30 -3.31 -6.36 -1.68
N HIS A 31 -2.63 -5.60 -2.53
CA HIS A 31 -2.83 -5.55 -3.98
C HIS A 31 -4.30 -5.49 -4.38
N LEU A 32 -5.04 -4.58 -3.77
CA LEU A 32 -6.44 -4.36 -4.09
C LEU A 32 -6.61 -3.96 -5.56
N GLY A 33 -7.57 -4.58 -6.24
CA GLY A 33 -7.85 -4.31 -7.65
C GLY A 33 -7.06 -5.17 -8.64
N ALA A 34 -6.24 -6.12 -8.19
CA ALA A 34 -5.46 -7.01 -9.05
C ALA A 34 -6.34 -7.85 -9.98
N LYS A 35 -6.24 -7.65 -11.29
CA LYS A 35 -7.11 -8.31 -12.29
C LYS A 35 -6.96 -9.82 -12.35
N LEU A 36 -5.77 -10.34 -12.06
CA LEU A 36 -5.53 -11.78 -12.03
C LEU A 36 -6.11 -12.47 -10.80
N LEU A 37 -6.50 -11.71 -9.81
CA LEU A 37 -7.11 -12.24 -8.60
C LEU A 37 -8.61 -12.16 -8.74
N LYS A 38 -9.28 -13.31 -8.55
CA LYS A 38 -10.74 -13.36 -8.48
C LYS A 38 -11.22 -12.66 -7.21
N ASP A 39 -12.45 -12.21 -7.24
CA ASP A 39 -13.17 -11.72 -6.05
C ASP A 39 -12.51 -10.52 -5.35
N ASN A 40 -12.04 -9.54 -6.13
CA ASN A 40 -11.42 -8.32 -5.60
C ASN A 40 -12.30 -7.59 -4.57
N ARG A 41 -13.62 -7.64 -4.75
CA ARG A 41 -14.57 -7.04 -3.80
C ARG A 41 -14.58 -7.76 -2.47
N GLU A 42 -14.58 -9.09 -2.48
CA GLU A 42 -14.55 -9.91 -1.26
C GLU A 42 -13.24 -9.69 -0.51
N ARG A 43 -12.12 -9.60 -1.24
CA ARG A 43 -10.80 -9.29 -0.64
C ARG A 43 -10.78 -7.92 0.03
N GLU A 44 -11.35 -6.90 -0.60
CA GLU A 44 -11.50 -5.58 -0.01
C GLU A 44 -12.36 -5.66 1.27
N ILE A 45 -13.49 -6.37 1.22
CA ILE A 45 -14.37 -6.56 2.39
C ILE A 45 -13.62 -7.25 3.51
N MET A 46 -12.91 -8.35 3.24
CA MET A 46 -12.13 -9.09 4.25
C MET A 46 -11.05 -8.22 4.89
N LEU A 47 -10.35 -7.42 4.09
CA LEU A 47 -9.36 -6.47 4.62
C LEU A 47 -10.01 -5.42 5.52
N VAL A 48 -11.15 -4.88 5.12
CA VAL A 48 -11.90 -3.91 5.91
C VAL A 48 -12.43 -4.52 7.20
N GLU A 49 -12.98 -5.72 7.17
CA GLU A 49 -13.43 -6.45 8.37
C GLU A 49 -12.25 -6.69 9.34
N PHE A 50 -11.09 -7.06 8.80
CA PHE A 50 -9.89 -7.19 9.62
C PHE A 50 -9.51 -5.84 10.26
N LEU A 51 -9.44 -4.75 9.49
CA LEU A 51 -9.13 -3.42 9.99
C LEU A 51 -10.14 -2.99 11.08
N GLN A 52 -11.43 -3.23 10.87
CA GLN A 52 -12.46 -2.95 11.87
C GLN A 52 -12.26 -3.74 13.16
N SER A 53 -11.81 -4.99 13.05
CA SER A 53 -11.56 -5.84 14.22
C SER A 53 -10.40 -5.37 15.08
N ILE A 54 -9.36 -4.79 14.47
CA ILE A 54 -8.17 -4.29 15.17
C ILE A 54 -8.29 -2.84 15.63
N ARG A 55 -9.20 -2.06 15.05
CA ARG A 55 -9.33 -0.63 15.34
C ARG A 55 -9.52 -0.30 16.83
N PRO A 56 -10.29 -1.06 17.63
CA PRO A 56 -10.49 -0.74 19.05
C PRO A 56 -9.22 -0.76 19.90
N ASP A 57 -8.24 -1.60 19.53
CA ASP A 57 -6.97 -1.72 20.27
C ASP A 57 -5.75 -1.19 19.49
N CYS A 58 -5.97 -0.58 18.31
CA CYS A 58 -4.92 -0.02 17.49
C CYS A 58 -4.48 1.36 18.04
N SER A 59 -3.16 1.55 18.22
CA SER A 59 -2.55 2.85 18.50
C SER A 59 -2.02 3.51 17.23
N GLU A 60 -1.36 2.73 16.39
CA GLU A 60 -0.81 3.17 15.11
C GLU A 60 -0.93 2.02 14.10
N LEU A 61 -1.22 2.36 12.85
CA LEU A 61 -1.31 1.43 11.73
C LEU A 61 -0.26 1.80 10.68
N TYR A 62 0.58 0.83 10.30
CA TYR A 62 1.60 0.97 9.28
C TYR A 62 1.21 0.12 8.06
N LEU A 63 0.92 0.77 6.95
CA LEU A 63 0.67 0.16 5.65
C LEU A 63 1.96 0.25 4.83
N LEU A 64 2.64 -0.88 4.64
CA LEU A 64 4.02 -0.90 4.16
C LEU A 64 4.15 -0.95 2.62
N GLY A 65 3.17 -0.44 1.90
CA GLY A 65 3.15 -0.36 0.45
C GLY A 65 2.45 -1.53 -0.24
N ASP A 66 2.25 -1.37 -1.54
CA ASP A 66 1.53 -2.31 -2.40
C ASP A 66 0.12 -2.66 -1.88
N MET A 67 -0.52 -1.67 -1.26
CA MET A 67 -1.91 -1.81 -0.84
C MET A 67 -2.85 -1.87 -2.03
N PHE A 68 -2.52 -1.17 -3.11
CA PHE A 68 -3.21 -1.20 -4.39
C PHE A 68 -2.38 -1.92 -5.44
N ASP A 69 -3.04 -2.63 -6.37
CA ASP A 69 -2.35 -3.23 -7.52
C ASP A 69 -1.89 -2.20 -8.54
N PHE A 70 -2.56 -1.07 -8.59
CA PHE A 70 -2.19 0.13 -9.31
C PHE A 70 -2.84 1.35 -8.68
N TRP A 71 -2.04 2.39 -8.44
CA TRP A 71 -2.51 3.68 -7.97
C TRP A 71 -1.81 4.80 -8.73
N PHE A 72 -2.60 5.74 -9.27
CA PHE A 72 -2.11 6.98 -9.87
C PHE A 72 -3.08 8.12 -9.61
N GLU A 73 -2.59 9.18 -9.02
CA GLU A 73 -3.38 10.39 -8.77
C GLU A 73 -3.28 11.34 -9.96
N TYR A 74 -4.31 11.38 -10.79
CA TYR A 74 -4.50 12.44 -11.78
C TYR A 74 -4.89 13.74 -11.09
N LYS A 75 -5.01 14.83 -11.86
CA LYS A 75 -5.36 16.13 -11.27
C LYS A 75 -6.74 16.14 -10.59
N TYR A 76 -7.72 15.42 -11.15
CA TYR A 76 -9.11 15.45 -10.70
C TYR A 76 -9.73 14.06 -10.54
N VAL A 77 -9.00 12.99 -10.82
CA VAL A 77 -9.52 11.63 -10.76
C VAL A 77 -8.49 10.67 -10.18
N ILE A 78 -8.99 9.64 -9.53
CA ILE A 78 -8.23 8.49 -9.02
C ILE A 78 -8.79 7.19 -9.63
N PRO A 79 -8.09 6.06 -9.53
CA PRO A 79 -8.61 4.75 -9.94
C PRO A 79 -9.92 4.43 -9.24
N LYS A 80 -10.86 3.81 -9.98
CA LYS A 80 -12.16 3.37 -9.43
C LYS A 80 -11.99 2.22 -8.45
N GLY A 81 -12.87 2.16 -7.46
CA GLY A 81 -12.93 1.11 -6.46
C GLY A 81 -12.33 1.55 -5.13
N HIS A 82 -12.07 0.59 -4.27
CA HIS A 82 -11.40 0.78 -2.98
C HIS A 82 -12.15 1.69 -1.99
N VAL A 83 -13.43 1.98 -2.26
CA VAL A 83 -14.23 2.93 -1.47
C VAL A 83 -14.34 2.50 0.00
N ARG A 84 -14.47 1.18 0.26
CA ARG A 84 -14.56 0.66 1.62
C ARG A 84 -13.24 0.78 2.36
N PHE A 85 -12.15 0.42 1.69
CA PHE A 85 -10.80 0.51 2.25
C PHE A 85 -10.43 1.97 2.54
N LEU A 86 -10.64 2.88 1.59
CA LEU A 86 -10.40 4.31 1.77
C LEU A 86 -11.25 4.90 2.91
N GLY A 87 -12.54 4.53 2.96
CA GLY A 87 -13.44 4.94 4.03
C GLY A 87 -13.00 4.40 5.40
N GLU A 88 -12.46 3.19 5.46
CA GLU A 88 -11.95 2.65 6.72
C GLU A 88 -10.65 3.33 7.15
N LEU A 89 -9.76 3.72 6.23
CA LEU A 89 -8.60 4.55 6.56
C LEU A 89 -9.01 5.90 7.15
N ALA A 90 -10.01 6.55 6.55
CA ALA A 90 -10.59 7.78 7.11
C ALA A 90 -11.19 7.55 8.50
N ASN A 91 -11.89 6.44 8.72
CA ASN A 91 -12.41 6.07 10.04
C ASN A 91 -11.32 5.93 11.11
N PHE A 92 -10.14 5.39 10.76
CA PHE A 92 -9.00 5.30 11.68
C PHE A 92 -8.51 6.69 12.06
N THR A 93 -8.27 7.53 11.05
CA THR A 93 -7.70 8.88 11.26
C THR A 93 -8.68 9.82 11.94
N ASP A 94 -9.98 9.74 11.64
CA ASP A 94 -11.04 10.50 12.32
C ASP A 94 -11.16 10.16 13.82
N GLN A 95 -10.76 8.93 14.21
CA GLN A 95 -10.67 8.51 15.60
C GLN A 95 -9.31 8.84 16.25
N GLY A 96 -8.46 9.57 15.56
CA GLY A 96 -7.14 9.99 16.05
C GLY A 96 -6.07 8.89 15.99
N ILE A 97 -6.33 7.76 15.32
CA ILE A 97 -5.34 6.71 15.12
C ILE A 97 -4.43 7.13 13.98
N LYS A 98 -3.13 7.15 14.21
CA LYS A 98 -2.16 7.46 13.15
C LYS A 98 -2.08 6.31 12.15
N VAL A 99 -2.30 6.63 10.87
CA VAL A 99 -2.14 5.69 9.78
C VAL A 99 -0.95 6.13 8.93
N HIS A 100 0.12 5.35 8.95
CA HIS A 100 1.31 5.55 8.13
C HIS A 100 1.16 4.75 6.85
N PHE A 101 1.18 5.41 5.70
CA PHE A 101 1.08 4.78 4.39
C PHE A 101 2.41 4.94 3.65
N PHE A 102 3.10 3.82 3.42
CA PHE A 102 4.31 3.77 2.61
C PHE A 102 3.93 3.44 1.17
N THR A 103 4.56 4.11 0.22
CA THR A 103 4.42 3.73 -1.18
C THR A 103 5.28 2.52 -1.49
N GLY A 104 4.68 1.50 -2.12
CA GLY A 104 5.39 0.41 -2.77
C GLY A 104 5.58 0.68 -4.27
N ASN A 105 5.96 -0.32 -5.02
CA ASN A 105 6.18 -0.17 -6.46
C ASN A 105 4.88 -0.13 -7.28
N HIS A 106 3.76 -0.63 -6.74
CA HIS A 106 2.45 -0.60 -7.40
C HIS A 106 1.65 0.67 -7.10
N ASP A 107 1.88 1.30 -5.97
CA ASP A 107 1.20 2.53 -5.54
C ASP A 107 2.16 3.72 -5.36
N ILE A 108 3.30 3.68 -6.06
CA ILE A 108 4.37 4.70 -6.05
C ILE A 108 3.87 6.11 -6.45
N TRP A 109 2.75 6.20 -7.15
CA TRP A 109 2.17 7.45 -7.64
C TRP A 109 1.03 7.96 -6.75
N ALA A 110 1.05 7.61 -5.47
CA ALA A 110 0.31 8.29 -4.42
C ALA A 110 1.04 9.61 -4.07
N PHE A 111 0.36 10.74 -4.25
CA PHE A 111 0.98 12.06 -4.06
C PHE A 111 0.41 12.79 -2.85
N ASP A 112 -0.88 13.10 -2.87
CA ASP A 112 -1.50 13.89 -1.80
C ASP A 112 -2.95 13.51 -1.49
N TYR A 113 -3.61 12.76 -2.37
CA TYR A 113 -5.01 12.38 -2.19
C TYR A 113 -5.24 11.59 -0.90
N LEU A 114 -4.45 10.54 -0.67
CA LEU A 114 -4.61 9.71 0.53
C LEU A 114 -4.38 10.52 1.81
N ALA A 115 -3.42 11.43 1.81
CA ALA A 115 -3.16 12.29 2.96
C ALA A 115 -4.29 13.30 3.18
N LYS A 116 -4.83 13.91 2.11
CA LYS A 116 -5.87 14.94 2.20
C LYS A 116 -7.25 14.39 2.50
N GLU A 117 -7.62 13.26 1.87
CA GLU A 117 -8.97 12.72 1.94
C GLU A 117 -9.11 11.63 3.02
N CYS A 118 -8.03 10.87 3.28
CA CYS A 118 -8.06 9.81 4.29
C CYS A 118 -7.25 10.16 5.55
N GLY A 119 -6.59 11.32 5.61
CA GLY A 119 -5.83 11.75 6.78
C GLY A 119 -4.56 10.95 7.07
N VAL A 120 -4.09 10.10 6.14
CA VAL A 120 -2.91 9.25 6.36
C VAL A 120 -1.60 10.05 6.29
N ILE A 121 -0.58 9.58 6.98
CA ILE A 121 0.80 10.09 6.88
C ILE A 121 1.49 9.34 5.77
N LEU A 122 1.68 10.00 4.62
CA LEU A 122 2.28 9.38 3.44
C LEU A 122 3.81 9.39 3.53
N HIS A 123 4.43 8.22 3.31
CA HIS A 123 5.87 8.03 3.26
C HIS A 123 6.31 7.52 1.89
N THR A 124 7.21 8.24 1.24
CA THR A 124 7.80 7.89 -0.06
C THR A 124 9.23 7.37 0.06
N SER A 125 9.71 7.22 1.29
CA SER A 125 11.06 6.75 1.64
C SER A 125 11.01 5.95 2.93
N ILE A 126 12.13 5.29 3.23
CA ILE A 126 12.32 4.58 4.49
C ILE A 126 12.20 5.56 5.66
N LEU A 127 11.46 5.15 6.69
CA LEU A 127 11.30 5.84 7.96
C LEU A 127 12.15 5.18 9.02
N GLU A 128 13.01 5.95 9.66
CA GLU A 128 13.67 5.57 10.90
C GLU A 128 12.86 6.11 12.07
N THR A 129 12.43 5.26 12.97
CA THR A 129 11.56 5.63 14.09
C THR A 129 11.80 4.76 15.30
N SER A 130 11.31 5.21 16.45
CA SER A 130 11.30 4.42 17.69
C SER A 130 9.86 4.11 18.08
N ILE A 131 9.57 2.84 18.22
CA ILE A 131 8.28 2.34 18.69
C ILE A 131 8.56 1.61 20.01
N ASN A 132 8.02 2.15 21.08
CA ASN A 132 8.12 1.58 22.44
C ASN A 132 9.58 1.31 22.90
N GLY A 133 10.45 2.28 22.64
CA GLY A 133 11.85 2.24 23.03
C GLY A 133 12.73 1.32 22.17
N LYS A 134 12.17 0.72 21.11
CA LYS A 134 12.94 -0.04 20.11
C LYS A 134 13.05 0.76 18.82
N SER A 135 14.24 0.77 18.20
CA SER A 135 14.48 1.42 16.91
C SER A 135 13.99 0.53 15.77
N PHE A 136 13.29 1.13 14.81
CA PHE A 136 12.77 0.46 13.61
C PHE A 136 13.21 1.22 12.37
N LEU A 137 13.51 0.46 11.31
CA LEU A 137 13.69 0.95 9.96
C LEU A 137 12.52 0.39 9.13
N ILE A 138 11.60 1.26 8.72
CA ILE A 138 10.32 0.86 8.15
C ILE A 138 10.22 1.37 6.71
N GLY A 139 9.85 0.49 5.79
CA GLY A 139 9.62 0.80 4.39
C GLY A 139 9.15 -0.43 3.63
N HIS A 140 8.80 -0.25 2.36
CA HIS A 140 8.34 -1.37 1.51
C HIS A 140 9.44 -2.38 1.19
N GLY A 141 10.68 -1.91 1.06
CA GLY A 141 11.83 -2.79 0.80
C GLY A 141 12.13 -3.02 -0.68
N ASP A 142 11.43 -2.36 -1.60
CA ASP A 142 11.71 -2.44 -3.03
C ASP A 142 13.03 -1.76 -3.40
N GLY A 143 13.78 -2.38 -4.34
CA GLY A 143 15.03 -1.82 -4.86
C GLY A 143 16.19 -1.83 -3.87
N LEU A 144 16.17 -2.70 -2.85
CA LEU A 144 17.29 -2.88 -1.92
C LEU A 144 18.44 -3.72 -2.54
N ASP A 145 18.16 -4.50 -3.59
CA ASP A 145 19.22 -5.22 -4.30
C ASP A 145 19.92 -4.31 -5.31
N PRO A 146 21.19 -3.93 -5.08
CA PRO A 146 21.94 -3.07 -6.01
C PRO A 146 22.30 -3.77 -7.32
N ASN A 147 22.16 -5.09 -7.41
CA ASN A 147 22.48 -5.87 -8.61
C ASN A 147 21.32 -5.93 -9.60
N ASP A 148 20.08 -5.69 -9.17
CA ASP A 148 18.93 -5.61 -10.07
C ASP A 148 18.86 -4.26 -10.78
N LYS A 149 19.82 -4.06 -11.69
CA LYS A 149 19.93 -2.82 -12.48
C LYS A 149 18.69 -2.54 -13.33
N GLY A 150 18.01 -3.59 -13.79
CA GLY A 150 16.79 -3.46 -14.58
C GLY A 150 15.65 -2.88 -13.76
N TYR A 151 15.42 -3.40 -12.58
CA TYR A 151 14.43 -2.89 -11.66
C TYR A 151 14.77 -1.47 -11.19
N LEU A 152 16.02 -1.21 -10.80
CA LEU A 152 16.46 0.11 -10.34
C LEU A 152 16.28 1.18 -11.43
N PHE A 153 16.57 0.86 -12.70
CA PHE A 153 16.32 1.78 -13.82
C PHE A 153 14.82 2.11 -13.94
N LEU A 154 13.98 1.08 -13.91
CA LEU A 154 12.53 1.24 -14.00
C LEU A 154 11.97 2.04 -12.81
N ARG A 155 12.41 1.73 -11.62
CA ARG A 155 12.05 2.45 -10.39
C ARG A 155 12.42 3.93 -10.50
N ASN A 156 13.63 4.25 -10.96
CA ASN A 156 14.06 5.62 -11.17
C ASN A 156 13.20 6.34 -12.23
N ALA A 157 12.82 5.65 -13.30
CA ALA A 157 11.90 6.21 -14.30
C ALA A 157 10.53 6.53 -13.69
N PHE A 158 9.97 5.66 -12.85
CA PHE A 158 8.69 5.89 -12.19
C PHE A 158 8.73 7.00 -11.13
N HIS A 159 9.87 7.21 -10.47
CA HIS A 159 10.09 8.34 -9.56
C HIS A 159 10.35 9.66 -10.30
N ASN A 160 10.63 9.63 -11.60
CA ASN A 160 10.93 10.82 -12.36
C ASN A 160 9.68 11.71 -12.52
N ARG A 161 9.72 12.92 -11.91
CA ARG A 161 8.59 13.86 -11.91
C ARG A 161 8.18 14.33 -13.30
N PHE A 162 9.10 14.38 -14.25
CA PHE A 162 8.78 14.74 -15.64
C PHE A 162 7.96 13.61 -16.30
N LEU A 163 8.39 12.36 -16.16
CA LEU A 163 7.65 11.21 -16.69
C LEU A 163 6.28 11.06 -16.03
N GLN A 164 6.18 11.31 -14.73
CA GLN A 164 4.90 11.34 -14.01
C GLN A 164 3.96 12.41 -14.58
N ARG A 165 4.50 13.62 -14.89
CA ARG A 165 3.72 14.69 -15.54
C ARG A 165 3.26 14.27 -16.94
N CYS A 166 4.13 13.67 -17.75
CA CYS A 166 3.76 13.16 -19.07
C CYS A 166 2.67 12.08 -18.97
N PHE A 167 2.78 11.15 -18.03
CA PHE A 167 1.76 10.12 -17.81
C PHE A 167 0.39 10.73 -17.42
N ARG A 168 0.38 11.84 -16.68
CA ARG A 168 -0.85 12.56 -16.31
C ARG A 168 -1.65 13.09 -17.50
N PHE A 169 -1.02 13.31 -18.67
CA PHE A 169 -1.71 13.71 -19.90
C PHE A 169 -2.34 12.52 -20.66
N ILE A 170 -1.99 11.29 -20.31
CA ILE A 170 -2.64 10.10 -20.88
C ILE A 170 -4.05 10.02 -20.29
N HIS A 171 -5.05 9.75 -21.17
CA HIS A 171 -6.42 9.57 -20.68
C HIS A 171 -6.45 8.49 -19.59
N PRO A 172 -7.14 8.72 -18.45
CA PRO A 172 -7.13 7.81 -17.31
C PRO A 172 -7.46 6.35 -17.68
N ASP A 173 -8.44 6.12 -18.56
CA ASP A 173 -8.82 4.77 -18.97
C ASP A 173 -7.67 4.04 -19.69
N TRP A 174 -6.90 4.76 -20.52
CA TRP A 174 -5.74 4.17 -21.22
C TRP A 174 -4.56 3.94 -20.27
N GLY A 175 -4.30 4.91 -19.39
CA GLY A 175 -3.25 4.81 -18.39
C GLY A 175 -3.48 3.63 -17.45
N ILE A 176 -4.69 3.49 -16.93
CA ILE A 176 -5.08 2.38 -16.05
C ILE A 176 -5.05 1.04 -16.80
N ALA A 177 -5.51 0.99 -18.06
CA ALA A 177 -5.46 -0.24 -18.87
C ALA A 177 -4.03 -0.69 -19.12
N LEU A 178 -3.12 0.25 -19.44
CA LEU A 178 -1.69 -0.02 -19.66
C LEU A 178 -1.03 -0.55 -18.38
N ALA A 179 -1.25 0.11 -17.25
CA ALA A 179 -0.70 -0.28 -15.96
C ALA A 179 -1.18 -1.67 -15.51
N ASN A 180 -2.47 -1.95 -15.65
CA ASN A 180 -3.04 -3.26 -15.35
C ASN A 180 -2.45 -4.39 -16.24
N LYS A 181 -2.17 -4.09 -17.51
CA LYS A 181 -1.51 -5.05 -18.43
C LYS A 181 -0.08 -5.32 -17.98
N TRP A 182 0.62 -4.29 -17.54
CA TRP A 182 1.99 -4.40 -17.03
C TRP A 182 2.04 -5.21 -15.73
N SER A 183 1.23 -4.87 -14.73
CA SER A 183 1.13 -5.60 -13.47
C SER A 183 0.84 -7.09 -13.69
N SER A 184 -0.14 -7.40 -14.55
CA SER A 184 -0.47 -8.78 -14.90
C SER A 184 0.70 -9.54 -15.55
N HIS A 185 1.45 -8.88 -16.44
CA HIS A 185 2.61 -9.50 -17.13
C HIS A 185 3.77 -9.76 -16.16
N SER A 186 4.05 -8.84 -15.24
CA SER A 186 5.10 -9.00 -14.22
C SER A 186 4.82 -10.20 -13.31
N ARG A 187 3.58 -10.39 -12.87
CA ARG A 187 3.20 -11.53 -12.02
C ARG A 187 3.28 -12.88 -12.72
N LEU A 188 2.94 -12.93 -14.01
CA LEU A 188 3.05 -14.17 -14.78
C LEU A 188 4.53 -14.61 -14.94
N LYS A 189 5.46 -13.66 -15.03
CA LYS A 189 6.90 -13.96 -15.06
C LYS A 189 7.42 -14.41 -13.69
N GLY A 190 6.98 -13.79 -12.59
CA GLY A 190 7.39 -14.16 -11.24
C GLY A 190 6.92 -15.55 -10.82
N ASN A 191 5.74 -15.98 -11.23
CA ASN A 191 5.22 -17.32 -10.94
C ASN A 191 5.87 -18.45 -11.76
N GLY A 192 6.68 -18.14 -12.75
CA GLY A 192 7.40 -19.13 -13.56
C GLY A 192 8.80 -19.51 -13.04
N GLN A 193 9.19 -18.99 -11.89
CA GLN A 193 10.50 -19.24 -11.26
C GLN A 193 10.42 -20.01 -9.91
N ILE A 194 9.36 -20.79 -9.71
CA ILE A 194 9.25 -21.74 -8.58
C ILE A 194 9.16 -23.15 -9.12
#